data_81469a997b4d85638f036693b1cc1cc5
#
_entry.id   81469a997b4d85638f036693b1cc1cc5
#
_cell.length_a   1.000
_cell.length_b   1.000
_cell.length_c   1.000
_cell.angle_alpha   90.00
_cell.angle_beta   90.00
_cell.angle_gamma   90.00
#
_symmetry.space_group_name_H-M   'P 1'
#
loop_
_entity.id
_entity.type
_entity.pdbx_description
1 polymer ?
#
loop_
_entity_poly.entity_id
_entity_poly.type
_entity_poly.pdbx_seq_one_letter_code
_entity_poly.pdbx_strand_id
1 'polypeptide(L)'
;MAIKKSDLYSSLWASCDELRGGMDASQYKDYVLFMLFIKYISDKYADSDDFAPPVVIPPGASFKDMIALKGKADIGDRINTDIIQPLIDANSRLARSDFPNFNDPEKLGTGAELVERLSNLVSIFQKPELDFSQNRAEHDDILGDAYEYLMRHFATESGKSKGQFYTPSEVSRVMAKVIGISPANTRASTTAYDPTCGSGSLLLKVAAEAGNKITLEGQEKDVTTAGLARMNMILHDFPTANIVSGNTLASPKFKDGEQLRTYDYVVANPPFSDKAWSTGLTPATDP
;
A
#
# COMPACT_ATOMS: atom_id res chain seq x y z
N MET A 1 17.53 -16.80 6.64
CA MET A 1 18.21 -16.60 5.34
C MET A 1 17.50 -15.44 4.68
N ALA A 2 18.18 -14.47 4.06
CA ALA A 2 17.50 -13.36 3.41
C ALA A 2 16.64 -13.86 2.25
N ILE A 3 15.43 -13.30 2.09
CA ILE A 3 14.53 -13.63 0.99
C ILE A 3 15.19 -13.21 -0.32
N LYS A 4 15.23 -14.11 -1.30
CA LYS A 4 15.72 -13.75 -2.64
C LYS A 4 14.63 -13.02 -3.40
N LYS A 5 14.96 -11.88 -4.01
CA LYS A 5 14.00 -11.09 -4.83
C LYS A 5 13.34 -11.94 -5.93
N SER A 6 14.08 -12.89 -6.53
CA SER A 6 13.53 -13.80 -7.54
C SER A 6 12.40 -14.68 -7.01
N ASP A 7 12.53 -15.19 -5.80
CA ASP A 7 11.57 -16.11 -5.20
C ASP A 7 10.29 -15.35 -4.80
N LEU A 8 10.46 -14.15 -4.26
CA LEU A 8 9.37 -13.23 -3.96
C LEU A 8 8.60 -12.87 -5.24
N TYR A 9 9.28 -12.42 -6.30
CA TYR A 9 8.64 -12.03 -7.55
C TYR A 9 7.93 -13.21 -8.22
N SER A 10 8.51 -14.41 -8.19
CA SER A 10 7.88 -15.63 -8.69
C SER A 10 6.58 -15.96 -7.94
N SER A 11 6.58 -15.82 -6.60
CA SER A 11 5.40 -16.08 -5.78
C SER A 11 4.30 -15.02 -5.97
N LEU A 12 4.69 -13.76 -6.12
CA LEU A 12 3.75 -12.68 -6.45
C LEU A 12 3.10 -12.91 -7.81
N TRP A 13 3.88 -13.35 -8.80
CA TRP A 13 3.37 -13.69 -10.12
C TRP A 13 2.41 -14.87 -10.09
N ALA A 14 2.75 -15.94 -9.37
CA ALA A 14 1.87 -17.09 -9.15
C ALA A 14 0.54 -16.68 -8.49
N SER A 15 0.57 -15.69 -7.60
CA SER A 15 -0.64 -15.13 -6.97
C SER A 15 -1.52 -14.39 -7.99
N CYS A 16 -0.90 -13.65 -8.90
CA CYS A 16 -1.62 -13.00 -9.99
C CYS A 16 -2.25 -14.03 -10.94
N ASP A 17 -1.53 -15.10 -11.28
CA ASP A 17 -2.03 -16.16 -12.16
C ASP A 17 -3.23 -16.89 -11.54
N GLU A 18 -3.24 -17.13 -10.22
CA GLU A 18 -4.36 -17.74 -9.50
C GLU A 18 -5.66 -16.91 -9.62
N LEU A 19 -5.52 -15.59 -9.68
CA LEU A 19 -6.65 -14.67 -9.76
C LEU A 19 -7.08 -14.33 -11.20
N ARG A 20 -6.28 -14.70 -12.21
CA ARG A 20 -6.61 -14.50 -13.63
C ARG A 20 -7.84 -15.30 -14.02
N GLY A 21 -8.62 -14.73 -14.94
CA GLY A 21 -9.82 -15.38 -15.49
C GLY A 21 -11.14 -14.98 -14.79
N GLY A 22 -11.08 -14.42 -13.57
CA GLY A 22 -12.26 -13.89 -12.87
C GLY A 22 -12.33 -12.37 -12.84
N MET A 23 -11.19 -11.70 -13.04
CA MET A 23 -11.08 -10.23 -12.97
C MET A 23 -9.92 -9.72 -13.80
N ASP A 24 -9.89 -8.42 -14.10
CA ASP A 24 -8.76 -7.82 -14.81
C ASP A 24 -7.59 -7.46 -13.86
N ALA A 25 -6.42 -7.16 -14.46
CA ALA A 25 -5.19 -6.90 -13.74
C ALA A 25 -5.30 -5.75 -12.72
N SER A 26 -6.13 -4.77 -12.98
CA SER A 26 -6.33 -3.64 -12.08
C SER A 26 -7.07 -4.02 -10.78
N GLN A 27 -7.76 -5.15 -10.78
CA GLN A 27 -8.59 -5.62 -9.67
C GLN A 27 -7.86 -6.64 -8.80
N TYR A 28 -7.17 -7.64 -9.38
CA TYR A 28 -6.52 -8.68 -8.58
C TYR A 28 -5.28 -8.19 -7.82
N LYS A 29 -4.67 -7.09 -8.26
CA LYS A 29 -3.55 -6.48 -7.53
C LYS A 29 -3.88 -6.20 -6.05
N ASP A 30 -5.10 -5.76 -5.78
CA ASP A 30 -5.52 -5.38 -4.43
C ASP A 30 -5.52 -6.61 -3.49
N TYR A 31 -5.94 -7.77 -4.00
CA TYR A 31 -5.90 -9.03 -3.24
C TYR A 31 -4.46 -9.49 -2.98
N VAL A 32 -3.60 -9.45 -4.00
CA VAL A 32 -2.19 -9.84 -3.87
C VAL A 32 -1.43 -8.93 -2.92
N LEU A 33 -1.63 -7.61 -3.04
CA LEU A 33 -0.98 -6.62 -2.16
C LEU A 33 -1.46 -6.73 -0.72
N PHE A 34 -2.76 -7.00 -0.51
CA PHE A 34 -3.25 -7.28 0.84
C PHE A 34 -2.62 -8.56 1.42
N MET A 35 -2.53 -9.64 0.63
CA MET A 35 -1.89 -10.87 1.09
C MET A 35 -0.43 -10.65 1.46
N LEU A 36 0.30 -9.88 0.67
CA LEU A 36 1.67 -9.49 0.97
C LEU A 36 1.74 -8.66 2.27
N PHE A 37 0.85 -7.68 2.42
CA PHE A 37 0.79 -6.83 3.60
C PHE A 37 0.52 -7.65 4.87
N ILE A 38 -0.57 -8.46 4.90
CA ILE A 38 -0.91 -9.26 6.08
C ILE A 38 0.17 -10.28 6.42
N LYS A 39 0.77 -10.91 5.41
CA LYS A 39 1.87 -11.86 5.61
C LYS A 39 3.07 -11.17 6.27
N TYR A 40 3.48 -10.01 5.73
CA TYR A 40 4.61 -9.27 6.26
C TYR A 40 4.40 -8.80 7.70
N ILE A 41 3.27 -8.12 7.96
CA ILE A 41 3.02 -7.61 9.31
C ILE A 41 2.91 -8.75 10.32
N SER A 42 2.29 -9.88 9.92
CA SER A 42 2.17 -11.06 10.78
C SER A 42 3.53 -11.66 11.12
N ASP A 43 4.39 -11.85 10.13
CA ASP A 43 5.72 -12.42 10.35
C ASP A 43 6.60 -11.51 11.21
N LYS A 44 6.42 -10.19 11.12
CA LYS A 44 7.23 -9.23 11.88
C LYS A 44 6.69 -8.88 13.25
N TYR A 45 5.36 -8.77 13.38
CA TYR A 45 4.76 -8.12 14.55
C TYR A 45 3.76 -8.99 15.32
N ALA A 46 3.28 -10.14 14.79
CA ALA A 46 2.26 -10.94 15.49
C ALA A 46 2.74 -11.51 16.81
N ASP A 47 4.02 -11.88 16.90
CA ASP A 47 4.65 -12.42 18.11
C ASP A 47 5.72 -11.45 18.67
N SER A 48 5.64 -10.15 18.34
CA SER A 48 6.61 -9.14 18.79
C SER A 48 6.28 -8.68 20.22
N ASP A 49 7.29 -8.67 21.06
CA ASP A 49 7.23 -8.07 22.40
C ASP A 49 7.47 -6.54 22.38
N ASP A 50 7.49 -5.91 21.22
CA ASP A 50 7.70 -4.48 21.08
C ASP A 50 6.59 -3.69 21.78
N PHE A 51 6.99 -2.74 22.59
CA PHE A 51 6.05 -1.90 23.37
C PHE A 51 5.08 -1.08 22.50
N ALA A 52 5.51 -0.69 21.29
CA ALA A 52 4.71 0.09 20.36
C ALA A 52 5.03 -0.31 18.90
N PRO A 53 4.53 -1.45 18.43
CA PRO A 53 4.75 -1.84 17.04
C PRO A 53 4.06 -0.85 16.08
N PRO A 54 4.57 -0.68 14.86
CA PRO A 54 3.99 0.24 13.87
C PRO A 54 2.57 -0.17 13.46
N VAL A 55 2.21 -1.43 13.67
CA VAL A 55 0.87 -1.99 13.45
C VAL A 55 0.55 -3.01 14.54
N VAL A 56 -0.65 -2.92 15.08
CA VAL A 56 -1.16 -3.86 16.10
C VAL A 56 -1.94 -4.97 15.39
N ILE A 57 -1.58 -6.22 15.67
CA ILE A 57 -2.30 -7.39 15.18
C ILE A 57 -3.07 -8.02 16.35
N PRO A 58 -4.40 -7.91 16.36
CA PRO A 58 -5.21 -8.56 17.41
C PRO A 58 -5.09 -10.08 17.36
N PRO A 59 -5.26 -10.77 18.49
CA PRO A 59 -5.34 -12.23 18.52
C PRO A 59 -6.43 -12.74 17.57
N GLY A 60 -6.09 -13.72 16.74
CA GLY A 60 -6.99 -14.28 15.73
C GLY A 60 -7.00 -13.54 14.37
N ALA A 61 -6.24 -12.45 14.21
CA ALA A 61 -6.19 -11.64 12.98
C ALA A 61 -4.84 -11.72 12.25
N SER A 62 -4.03 -12.71 12.53
CA SER A 62 -2.73 -12.92 11.87
C SER A 62 -2.85 -13.74 10.58
N PHE A 63 -1.78 -13.76 9.79
CA PHE A 63 -1.69 -14.66 8.63
C PHE A 63 -1.77 -16.14 9.03
N LYS A 64 -1.29 -16.52 10.21
CA LYS A 64 -1.43 -17.87 10.76
C LYS A 64 -2.91 -18.24 10.97
N ASP A 65 -3.72 -17.30 11.45
CA ASP A 65 -5.15 -17.50 11.62
C ASP A 65 -5.84 -17.62 10.25
N MET A 66 -5.41 -16.85 9.25
CA MET A 66 -5.89 -16.96 7.87
C MET A 66 -5.59 -18.33 7.27
N ILE A 67 -4.43 -18.93 7.52
CA ILE A 67 -4.09 -20.30 7.08
C ILE A 67 -5.14 -21.31 7.62
N ALA A 68 -5.61 -21.14 8.85
CA ALA A 68 -6.62 -22.00 9.46
C ALA A 68 -8.01 -21.91 8.80
N LEU A 69 -8.23 -20.92 7.92
CA LEU A 69 -9.47 -20.77 7.16
C LEU A 69 -9.48 -21.56 5.83
N LYS A 70 -8.35 -22.07 5.37
CA LYS A 70 -8.25 -22.81 4.10
C LYS A 70 -9.25 -23.97 4.05
N GLY A 71 -9.93 -24.12 2.92
CA GLY A 71 -10.92 -25.16 2.66
C GLY A 71 -12.27 -24.95 3.36
N LYS A 72 -12.45 -23.90 4.17
CA LYS A 72 -13.75 -23.62 4.80
C LYS A 72 -14.67 -22.92 3.82
N ALA A 73 -15.96 -23.30 3.82
CA ALA A 73 -16.96 -22.76 2.90
C ALA A 73 -17.16 -21.24 3.06
N ASP A 74 -16.90 -20.71 4.26
CA ASP A 74 -17.04 -19.30 4.65
C ASP A 74 -15.70 -18.52 4.66
N ILE A 75 -14.65 -19.05 4.02
CA ILE A 75 -13.30 -18.47 4.03
C ILE A 75 -13.29 -16.98 3.65
N GLY A 76 -14.01 -16.58 2.61
CA GLY A 76 -14.04 -15.20 2.14
C GLY A 76 -14.68 -14.24 3.15
N ASP A 77 -15.78 -14.65 3.73
CA ASP A 77 -16.46 -13.88 4.78
C ASP A 77 -15.60 -13.76 6.03
N ARG A 78 -14.99 -14.85 6.47
CA ARG A 78 -14.12 -14.87 7.65
C ARG A 78 -12.82 -14.09 7.46
N ILE A 79 -12.25 -14.02 6.26
CA ILE A 79 -11.14 -13.10 6.00
C ILE A 79 -11.59 -11.65 6.23
N ASN A 80 -12.79 -11.27 5.77
CA ASN A 80 -13.32 -9.93 5.99
C ASN A 80 -13.62 -9.63 7.48
N THR A 81 -14.24 -10.57 8.20
CA THR A 81 -14.75 -10.35 9.57
C THR A 81 -13.73 -10.66 10.66
N ASP A 82 -12.95 -11.74 10.50
CA ASP A 82 -12.07 -12.23 11.56
C ASP A 82 -10.63 -11.70 11.39
N ILE A 83 -10.22 -11.33 10.17
CA ILE A 83 -8.86 -10.84 9.90
C ILE A 83 -8.87 -9.32 9.66
N ILE A 84 -9.60 -8.86 8.63
CA ILE A 84 -9.54 -7.46 8.18
C ILE A 84 -10.18 -6.53 9.21
N GLN A 85 -11.38 -6.84 9.69
CA GLN A 85 -12.11 -5.94 10.59
C GLN A 85 -11.37 -5.70 11.92
N PRO A 86 -10.86 -6.73 12.61
CA PRO A 86 -10.06 -6.50 13.83
C PRO A 86 -8.76 -5.70 13.57
N LEU A 87 -8.10 -5.90 12.42
CA LEU A 87 -6.94 -5.09 12.06
C LEU A 87 -7.29 -3.61 11.91
N ILE A 88 -8.43 -3.29 11.29
CA ILE A 88 -8.91 -1.91 11.14
C ILE A 88 -9.24 -1.31 12.52
N ASP A 89 -9.95 -2.05 13.35
CA ASP A 89 -10.37 -1.57 14.67
C ASP A 89 -9.19 -1.28 15.60
N ALA A 90 -8.08 -2.03 15.45
CA ALA A 90 -6.87 -1.83 16.23
C ALA A 90 -5.92 -0.76 15.65
N ASN A 91 -6.10 -0.35 14.39
CA ASN A 91 -5.18 0.53 13.69
C ASN A 91 -5.90 1.70 13.01
N SER A 92 -5.98 2.84 13.66
CA SER A 92 -6.75 4.03 13.23
C SER A 92 -6.33 4.61 11.86
N ARG A 93 -5.19 4.21 11.33
CA ARG A 93 -4.70 4.63 10.00
C ARG A 93 -5.23 3.74 8.86
N LEU A 94 -5.82 2.61 9.19
CA LEU A 94 -6.44 1.69 8.23
C LEU A 94 -7.96 1.89 8.20
N ALA A 95 -8.55 1.79 7.02
CA ALA A 95 -9.99 1.90 6.83
C ALA A 95 -10.51 0.70 6.01
N ARG A 96 -11.79 0.38 6.10
CA ARG A 96 -12.38 -0.73 5.34
C ARG A 96 -12.20 -0.58 3.83
N SER A 97 -12.19 0.66 3.36
CA SER A 97 -11.97 1.00 1.95
C SER A 97 -10.57 0.68 1.44
N ASP A 98 -9.60 0.43 2.33
CA ASP A 98 -8.22 0.10 1.95
C ASP A 98 -8.06 -1.37 1.53
N PHE A 99 -9.06 -2.19 1.82
CA PHE A 99 -9.01 -3.64 1.66
C PHE A 99 -10.05 -4.13 0.65
N PRO A 100 -9.71 -5.14 -0.19
CA PRO A 100 -10.67 -5.77 -1.06
C PRO A 100 -11.72 -6.57 -0.27
N ASN A 101 -12.84 -6.85 -0.90
CA ASN A 101 -13.84 -7.76 -0.36
C ASN A 101 -13.52 -9.20 -0.78
N PHE A 102 -13.14 -10.04 0.18
CA PHE A 102 -12.81 -11.45 -0.06
C PHE A 102 -14.03 -12.35 -0.27
N ASN A 103 -15.24 -11.79 -0.18
CA ASN A 103 -16.49 -12.49 -0.49
C ASN A 103 -17.22 -11.81 -1.66
N ASP A 104 -16.49 -11.31 -2.65
CA ASP A 104 -17.02 -10.66 -3.85
C ASP A 104 -17.28 -11.71 -4.94
N PRO A 105 -18.57 -12.04 -5.23
CA PRO A 105 -18.88 -13.12 -6.17
C PRO A 105 -18.55 -12.77 -7.62
N GLU A 106 -18.53 -11.49 -7.97
CA GLU A 106 -18.20 -11.04 -9.33
C GLU A 106 -16.71 -11.17 -9.64
N LYS A 107 -15.87 -11.05 -8.61
CA LYS A 107 -14.41 -11.10 -8.75
C LYS A 107 -13.82 -12.47 -8.45
N LEU A 108 -14.29 -13.10 -7.39
CA LEU A 108 -13.70 -14.33 -6.87
C LEU A 108 -14.50 -15.60 -7.19
N GLY A 109 -15.68 -15.46 -7.81
CA GLY A 109 -16.59 -16.57 -8.00
C GLY A 109 -17.38 -16.90 -6.73
N THR A 110 -18.05 -18.05 -6.70
CA THR A 110 -18.91 -18.47 -5.60
C THR A 110 -18.68 -19.94 -5.22
N GLY A 111 -19.10 -20.32 -4.02
CA GLY A 111 -19.08 -21.72 -3.58
C GLY A 111 -17.68 -22.34 -3.62
N ALA A 112 -17.55 -23.50 -4.24
CA ALA A 112 -16.30 -24.26 -4.27
C ALA A 112 -15.17 -23.51 -4.99
N GLU A 113 -15.48 -22.76 -6.04
CA GLU A 113 -14.50 -21.97 -6.82
C GLU A 113 -13.85 -20.89 -5.95
N LEU A 114 -14.65 -20.12 -5.20
CA LEU A 114 -14.14 -19.10 -4.27
C LEU A 114 -13.25 -19.74 -3.20
N VAL A 115 -13.68 -20.85 -2.62
CA VAL A 115 -12.94 -21.57 -1.57
C VAL A 115 -11.59 -22.06 -2.09
N GLU A 116 -11.57 -22.68 -3.27
CA GLU A 116 -10.35 -23.17 -3.90
C GLU A 116 -9.38 -22.02 -4.20
N ARG A 117 -9.86 -20.98 -4.88
CA ARG A 117 -9.07 -19.80 -5.26
C ARG A 117 -8.43 -19.12 -4.05
N LEU A 118 -9.20 -18.86 -3.01
CA LEU A 118 -8.66 -18.23 -1.79
C LEU A 118 -7.71 -19.16 -1.02
N SER A 119 -8.01 -20.47 -0.98
CA SER A 119 -7.11 -21.44 -0.34
C SER A 119 -5.77 -21.56 -1.06
N ASN A 120 -5.79 -21.53 -2.40
CA ASN A 120 -4.59 -21.53 -3.22
C ASN A 120 -3.78 -20.24 -3.04
N LEU A 121 -4.44 -19.08 -3.03
CA LEU A 121 -3.81 -17.80 -2.78
C LEU A 121 -3.11 -17.79 -1.42
N VAL A 122 -3.77 -18.20 -0.35
CA VAL A 122 -3.16 -18.34 0.99
C VAL A 122 -1.97 -19.31 0.95
N SER A 123 -2.08 -20.43 0.22
CA SER A 123 -1.01 -21.42 0.11
C SER A 123 0.25 -20.88 -0.57
N ILE A 124 0.12 -19.96 -1.54
CA ILE A 124 1.27 -19.31 -2.19
C ILE A 124 2.06 -18.49 -1.16
N PHE A 125 1.37 -17.71 -0.31
CA PHE A 125 2.04 -16.91 0.72
C PHE A 125 2.51 -17.73 1.94
N GLN A 126 2.09 -18.98 2.05
CA GLN A 126 2.54 -19.90 3.10
C GLN A 126 3.91 -20.54 2.81
N LYS A 127 4.45 -20.36 1.60
CA LYS A 127 5.72 -20.96 1.21
C LYS A 127 6.87 -20.47 2.09
N PRO A 128 7.81 -21.36 2.47
CA PRO A 128 8.97 -21.00 3.30
C PRO A 128 9.84 -19.88 2.71
N GLU A 129 9.86 -19.75 1.37
CA GLU A 129 10.60 -18.70 0.67
C GLU A 129 10.06 -17.30 0.94
N LEU A 130 8.82 -17.20 1.44
CA LEU A 130 8.16 -15.95 1.85
C LEU A 130 8.12 -15.78 3.38
N ASP A 131 9.09 -16.28 4.10
CA ASP A 131 9.23 -16.02 5.54
C ASP A 131 9.95 -14.68 5.78
N PHE A 132 9.19 -13.68 6.21
CA PHE A 132 9.70 -12.34 6.51
C PHE A 132 10.22 -12.18 7.95
N SER A 133 10.02 -13.16 8.83
CA SER A 133 10.46 -13.10 10.23
C SER A 133 11.98 -12.97 10.37
N GLN A 134 12.74 -13.56 9.44
CA GLN A 134 14.19 -13.57 9.42
C GLN A 134 14.81 -12.40 8.63
N ASN A 135 13.97 -11.54 8.03
CA ASN A 135 14.45 -10.43 7.22
C ASN A 135 14.89 -9.26 8.13
N ARG A 136 16.08 -9.37 8.72
CA ARG A 136 16.70 -8.37 9.60
C ARG A 136 17.59 -7.35 8.87
N ALA A 137 17.64 -7.41 7.56
CA ALA A 137 18.40 -6.43 6.80
C ALA A 137 17.70 -5.06 6.89
N GLU A 138 18.14 -4.23 7.82
CA GLU A 138 17.65 -2.87 8.08
C GLU A 138 17.72 -1.93 6.85
N HIS A 139 18.31 -2.39 5.74
CA HIS A 139 18.52 -1.60 4.54
C HIS A 139 17.97 -2.22 3.25
N ASP A 140 17.50 -3.48 3.27
CA ASP A 140 16.91 -4.14 2.10
C ASP A 140 15.38 -4.00 2.14
N ASP A 141 14.89 -3.03 1.40
CA ASP A 141 13.47 -2.77 1.19
C ASP A 141 12.84 -3.77 0.20
N ILE A 142 13.02 -5.08 0.49
CA ILE A 142 12.52 -6.17 -0.35
C ILE A 142 11.02 -6.05 -0.59
N LEU A 143 10.29 -5.51 0.37
CA LEU A 143 8.84 -5.38 0.28
C LEU A 143 8.41 -4.16 -0.51
N GLY A 144 9.08 -3.03 -0.33
CA GLY A 144 8.89 -1.90 -1.20
C GLY A 144 9.24 -2.24 -2.65
N ASP A 145 10.33 -2.96 -2.87
CA ASP A 145 10.70 -3.46 -4.19
C ASP A 145 9.63 -4.42 -4.77
N ALA A 146 9.05 -5.30 -3.95
CA ALA A 146 7.96 -6.20 -4.37
C ALA A 146 6.69 -5.44 -4.71
N TYR A 147 6.34 -4.47 -3.88
CA TYR A 147 5.21 -3.58 -4.09
C TYR A 147 5.40 -2.78 -5.40
N GLU A 148 6.58 -2.17 -5.60
CA GLU A 148 6.93 -1.47 -6.83
C GLU A 148 6.91 -2.40 -8.05
N TYR A 149 7.41 -3.63 -7.90
CA TYR A 149 7.38 -4.65 -8.96
C TYR A 149 5.94 -4.94 -9.41
N LEU A 150 5.02 -5.20 -8.48
CA LEU A 150 3.63 -5.44 -8.80
C LEU A 150 2.98 -4.22 -9.47
N MET A 151 3.20 -3.02 -8.92
CA MET A 151 2.64 -1.79 -9.49
C MET A 151 3.15 -1.55 -10.92
N ARG A 152 4.42 -1.82 -11.20
CA ARG A 152 5.01 -1.73 -12.54
C ARG A 152 4.36 -2.72 -13.52
N HIS A 153 4.15 -3.96 -13.08
CA HIS A 153 3.51 -5.00 -13.89
C HIS A 153 2.05 -4.66 -14.19
N PHE A 154 1.28 -4.28 -13.18
CA PHE A 154 -0.13 -3.92 -13.35
C PHE A 154 -0.34 -2.68 -14.20
N ALA A 155 0.54 -1.69 -14.10
CA ALA A 155 0.51 -0.53 -15.00
C ALA A 155 0.73 -0.93 -16.47
N THR A 156 1.50 -1.99 -16.73
CA THR A 156 1.75 -2.50 -18.07
C THR A 156 0.57 -3.29 -18.62
N GLU A 157 -0.05 -4.15 -17.80
CA GLU A 157 -1.18 -5.00 -18.20
C GLU A 157 -2.49 -4.22 -18.37
N SER A 158 -2.74 -3.20 -17.56
CA SER A 158 -4.00 -2.43 -17.60
C SER A 158 -4.13 -1.49 -18.81
N GLY A 159 -3.10 -1.36 -19.63
CA GLY A 159 -3.09 -0.45 -20.81
C GLY A 159 -3.23 1.03 -20.47
N LYS A 160 -3.30 1.39 -19.18
CA LYS A 160 -3.28 2.78 -18.73
C LYS A 160 -1.86 3.31 -18.80
N SER A 161 -1.70 4.60 -19.05
CA SER A 161 -0.35 5.19 -19.18
C SER A 161 0.43 4.94 -17.88
N LYS A 162 1.68 4.51 -18.02
CA LYS A 162 2.55 4.10 -16.90
C LYS A 162 2.68 5.18 -15.80
N GLY A 163 2.48 6.44 -16.13
CA GLY A 163 2.53 7.57 -15.19
C GLY A 163 1.28 7.76 -14.32
N GLN A 164 0.19 7.02 -14.58
CA GLN A 164 -1.05 7.17 -13.79
C GLN A 164 -1.08 6.31 -12.52
N PHE A 165 -0.17 5.33 -12.39
CA PHE A 165 -0.20 4.38 -11.30
C PHE A 165 1.03 4.47 -10.38
N TYR A 166 2.15 4.96 -10.89
CA TYR A 166 3.40 4.73 -10.20
C TYR A 166 4.51 5.63 -10.78
N THR A 167 5.25 6.28 -9.89
CA THR A 167 6.48 6.98 -10.24
C THR A 167 7.64 5.99 -10.11
N PRO A 168 8.38 5.68 -11.18
CA PRO A 168 9.54 4.78 -11.09
C PRO A 168 10.51 5.23 -9.99
N SER A 169 11.06 4.27 -9.24
CA SER A 169 11.91 4.58 -8.08
C SER A 169 13.13 5.40 -8.45
N GLU A 170 13.66 5.20 -9.66
CA GLU A 170 14.77 5.98 -10.20
C GLU A 170 14.38 7.47 -10.38
N VAL A 171 13.17 7.73 -10.89
CA VAL A 171 12.64 9.10 -11.05
C VAL A 171 12.39 9.73 -9.69
N SER A 172 11.72 9.02 -8.79
CA SER A 172 11.46 9.47 -7.41
C SER A 172 12.75 9.83 -6.68
N ARG A 173 13.79 9.01 -6.84
CA ARG A 173 15.12 9.26 -6.26
C ARG A 173 15.80 10.50 -6.85
N VAL A 174 15.71 10.68 -8.17
CA VAL A 174 16.23 11.89 -8.82
C VAL A 174 15.49 13.13 -8.30
N MET A 175 14.16 13.08 -8.22
CA MET A 175 13.36 14.18 -7.71
C MET A 175 13.73 14.52 -6.25
N ALA A 176 13.84 13.52 -5.38
CA ALA A 176 14.25 13.72 -3.99
C ALA A 176 15.63 14.38 -3.87
N LYS A 177 16.58 14.00 -4.73
CA LYS A 177 17.91 14.62 -4.75
C LYS A 177 17.89 16.06 -5.30
N VAL A 178 17.08 16.33 -6.32
CA VAL A 178 16.99 17.65 -6.93
C VAL A 178 16.42 18.69 -5.97
N ILE A 179 15.46 18.33 -5.11
CA ILE A 179 14.92 19.24 -4.09
C ILE A 179 15.92 19.54 -2.95
N GLY A 180 17.07 18.84 -2.94
CA GLY A 180 18.16 19.10 -2.00
C GLY A 180 17.91 18.62 -0.57
N ILE A 181 16.94 17.73 -0.35
CA ILE A 181 16.70 17.15 0.96
C ILE A 181 17.85 16.24 1.38
N SER A 182 18.28 16.34 2.65
CA SER A 182 19.41 15.57 3.16
C SER A 182 19.36 15.49 4.69
N PRO A 183 20.11 14.59 5.34
CA PRO A 183 20.22 14.53 6.79
C PRO A 183 20.73 15.84 7.42
N ALA A 184 21.48 16.63 6.67
CA ALA A 184 22.07 17.89 7.18
C ALA A 184 21.05 19.03 7.29
N ASN A 185 19.95 18.99 6.53
CA ASN A 185 18.93 20.04 6.51
C ASN A 185 17.54 19.57 6.93
N THR A 186 17.44 18.37 7.50
CA THR A 186 16.19 17.80 8.01
C THR A 186 16.23 17.50 9.50
N ARG A 187 15.07 17.50 10.12
CA ARG A 187 14.83 17.17 11.53
C ARG A 187 13.44 16.52 11.68
N ALA A 188 13.11 16.00 12.85
CA ALA A 188 11.83 15.34 13.11
C ALA A 188 10.59 16.22 12.82
N SER A 189 10.72 17.54 12.91
CA SER A 189 9.67 18.50 12.58
C SER A 189 9.60 18.88 11.09
N THR A 190 10.53 18.40 10.26
CA THR A 190 10.49 18.62 8.81
C THR A 190 9.29 17.92 8.19
N THR A 191 8.59 18.62 7.30
CA THR A 191 7.36 18.16 6.66
C THR A 191 7.54 17.99 5.17
N ALA A 192 7.01 16.90 4.61
CA ALA A 192 6.96 16.67 3.18
C ALA A 192 5.54 16.28 2.75
N TYR A 193 5.11 16.83 1.62
CA TYR A 193 3.76 16.64 1.09
C TYR A 193 3.78 16.24 -0.38
N ASP A 194 2.88 15.31 -0.73
CA ASP A 194 2.58 14.98 -2.13
C ASP A 194 1.06 15.08 -2.36
N PRO A 195 0.59 16.07 -3.15
CA PRO A 195 -0.82 16.28 -3.46
C PRO A 195 -1.44 15.22 -4.37
N THR A 196 -0.63 14.34 -4.96
CA THR A 196 -1.03 13.26 -5.89
C THR A 196 -0.23 12.01 -5.64
N CYS A 197 -0.20 11.57 -4.35
CA CYS A 197 0.84 10.69 -3.84
C CYS A 197 0.83 9.27 -4.45
N GLY A 198 -0.23 8.88 -5.15
CA GLY A 198 -0.32 7.53 -5.71
C GLY A 198 -0.13 6.47 -4.63
N SER A 199 0.80 5.56 -4.84
CA SER A 199 1.22 4.54 -3.87
C SER A 199 2.12 5.05 -2.74
N GLY A 200 2.45 6.34 -2.71
CA GLY A 200 3.35 6.93 -1.73
C GLY A 200 4.84 6.75 -2.00
N SER A 201 5.21 6.10 -3.11
CA SER A 201 6.61 5.78 -3.42
C SER A 201 7.52 7.00 -3.49
N LEU A 202 7.03 8.13 -4.05
CA LEU A 202 7.80 9.37 -4.12
C LEU A 202 8.07 9.95 -2.71
N LEU A 203 7.06 9.98 -1.84
CA LEU A 203 7.23 10.42 -0.44
C LEU A 203 8.24 9.54 0.31
N LEU A 204 8.21 8.23 0.10
CA LEU A 204 9.16 7.29 0.71
C LEU A 204 10.61 7.54 0.25
N LYS A 205 10.82 7.88 -1.04
CA LYS A 205 12.16 8.24 -1.53
C LYS A 205 12.63 9.60 -0.96
N VAL A 206 11.73 10.55 -0.79
CA VAL A 206 12.03 11.82 -0.08
C VAL A 206 12.44 11.53 1.37
N ALA A 207 11.70 10.67 2.07
CA ALA A 207 12.02 10.28 3.44
C ALA A 207 13.38 9.54 3.54
N ALA A 208 13.68 8.67 2.57
CA ALA A 208 14.97 7.97 2.53
C ALA A 208 16.15 8.93 2.33
N GLU A 209 16.03 9.93 1.44
CA GLU A 209 17.09 10.94 1.22
C GLU A 209 17.18 11.91 2.42
N ALA A 210 16.11 12.13 3.16
CA ALA A 210 16.14 12.91 4.39
C ALA A 210 17.05 12.30 5.47
N GLY A 211 17.13 10.97 5.52
CA GLY A 211 17.94 10.23 6.49
C GLY A 211 17.47 10.34 7.95
N ASN A 212 16.42 11.15 8.20
CA ASN A 212 15.78 11.34 9.49
C ASN A 212 14.29 11.01 9.36
N LYS A 213 13.65 10.61 10.45
CA LYS A 213 12.19 10.51 10.50
C LYS A 213 11.58 11.90 10.36
N ILE A 214 10.91 12.14 9.24
CA ILE A 214 10.21 13.39 8.93
C ILE A 214 8.70 13.14 8.87
N THR A 215 7.89 14.18 8.92
CA THR A 215 6.43 14.06 8.78
C THR A 215 6.07 13.95 7.30
N LEU A 216 5.35 12.89 6.94
CA LEU A 216 4.86 12.67 5.59
C LEU A 216 3.35 12.86 5.53
N GLU A 217 2.90 13.67 4.59
CA GLU A 217 1.49 13.85 4.28
C GLU A 217 1.25 13.65 2.77
N GLY A 218 0.13 13.02 2.41
CA GLY A 218 -0.20 12.78 1.02
C GLY A 218 -1.69 12.78 0.77
N GLN A 219 -2.09 13.21 -0.43
CA GLN A 219 -3.47 13.12 -0.87
C GLN A 219 -3.55 12.34 -2.19
N GLU A 220 -4.51 11.42 -2.30
CA GLU A 220 -4.72 10.59 -3.49
C GLU A 220 -6.22 10.54 -3.82
N LYS A 221 -6.55 10.74 -5.11
CA LYS A 221 -7.95 10.78 -5.57
C LYS A 221 -8.61 9.42 -5.50
N ASP A 222 -7.91 8.37 -5.89
CA ASP A 222 -8.41 6.99 -5.88
C ASP A 222 -8.32 6.40 -4.47
N VAL A 223 -9.46 5.95 -3.95
CA VAL A 223 -9.58 5.44 -2.58
C VAL A 223 -8.73 4.20 -2.35
N THR A 224 -8.73 3.27 -3.32
CA THR A 224 -7.95 2.02 -3.24
C THR A 224 -6.46 2.32 -3.25
N THR A 225 -6.02 3.21 -4.15
CA THR A 225 -4.62 3.62 -4.24
C THR A 225 -4.16 4.36 -2.97
N ALA A 226 -5.02 5.17 -2.36
CA ALA A 226 -4.73 5.79 -1.05
C ALA A 226 -4.57 4.73 0.05
N GLY A 227 -5.39 3.67 0.04
CA GLY A 227 -5.25 2.53 0.95
C GLY A 227 -3.91 1.82 0.77
N LEU A 228 -3.52 1.56 -0.48
CA LEU A 228 -2.22 0.99 -0.80
C LEU A 228 -1.06 1.88 -0.31
N ALA A 229 -1.19 3.21 -0.44
CA ALA A 229 -0.18 4.12 0.08
C ALA A 229 -0.05 4.04 1.60
N ARG A 230 -1.16 3.93 2.35
CA ARG A 230 -1.13 3.73 3.81
C ARG A 230 -0.43 2.43 4.20
N MET A 231 -0.75 1.33 3.53
CA MET A 231 -0.04 0.06 3.74
C MET A 231 1.45 0.19 3.44
N ASN A 232 1.80 0.86 2.34
CA ASN A 232 3.19 1.08 1.94
C ASN A 232 3.97 1.91 2.98
N MET A 233 3.35 2.96 3.54
CA MET A 233 3.96 3.72 4.64
C MET A 233 4.25 2.85 5.87
N ILE A 234 3.33 1.95 6.24
CA ILE A 234 3.52 1.00 7.36
C ILE A 234 4.68 0.05 7.06
N LEU A 235 4.74 -0.52 5.85
CA LEU A 235 5.81 -1.45 5.44
C LEU A 235 7.20 -0.81 5.51
N HIS A 236 7.29 0.50 5.29
CA HIS A 236 8.53 1.28 5.32
C HIS A 236 8.80 1.99 6.66
N ASP A 237 8.11 1.58 7.73
CA ASP A 237 8.28 2.15 9.06
C ASP A 237 7.93 3.67 9.16
N PHE A 238 6.89 4.06 8.42
CA PHE A 238 6.24 5.38 8.53
C PHE A 238 4.75 5.25 8.91
N PRO A 239 4.40 4.57 10.01
CA PRO A 239 3.00 4.35 10.39
C PRO A 239 2.25 5.65 10.75
N THR A 240 3.00 6.71 11.05
CA THR A 240 2.45 8.05 11.37
C THR A 240 2.17 8.90 10.14
N ALA A 241 2.59 8.47 8.94
CA ALA A 241 2.29 9.16 7.70
C ALA A 241 0.77 9.36 7.54
N ASN A 242 0.37 10.55 7.13
CA ASN A 242 -1.05 10.90 6.98
C ASN A 242 -1.43 10.91 5.50
N ILE A 243 -2.02 9.81 5.03
CA ILE A 243 -2.48 9.67 3.64
C ILE A 243 -4.01 9.72 3.62
N VAL A 244 -4.55 10.70 2.91
CA VAL A 244 -5.99 10.91 2.81
C VAL A 244 -6.49 10.74 1.37
N SER A 245 -7.71 10.22 1.20
CA SER A 245 -8.33 10.12 -0.12
C SER A 245 -9.14 11.38 -0.45
N GLY A 246 -9.11 11.76 -1.73
CA GLY A 246 -9.88 12.86 -2.27
C GLY A 246 -9.19 13.62 -3.40
N ASN A 247 -9.98 14.30 -4.21
CA ASN A 247 -9.45 15.13 -5.29
C ASN A 247 -8.80 16.40 -4.70
N THR A 248 -7.49 16.49 -4.79
CA THR A 248 -6.72 17.60 -4.22
C THR A 248 -7.11 18.97 -4.79
N LEU A 249 -7.41 19.03 -6.08
CA LEU A 249 -7.79 20.28 -6.73
C LEU A 249 -9.18 20.75 -6.29
N ALA A 250 -10.16 19.83 -6.24
CA ALA A 250 -11.55 20.19 -5.90
C ALA A 250 -11.82 20.21 -4.38
N SER A 251 -11.06 19.47 -3.59
CA SER A 251 -11.27 19.31 -2.15
C SER A 251 -9.95 19.03 -1.44
N PRO A 252 -9.03 20.02 -1.34
CA PRO A 252 -7.80 19.87 -0.59
C PRO A 252 -8.12 19.57 0.88
N LYS A 253 -7.49 18.54 1.44
CA LYS A 253 -7.76 18.06 2.81
C LYS A 253 -6.81 18.65 3.84
N PHE A 254 -5.62 19.05 3.41
CA PHE A 254 -4.60 19.60 4.31
C PHE A 254 -4.72 21.13 4.36
N LYS A 255 -5.37 21.61 5.41
CA LYS A 255 -5.65 23.03 5.65
C LYS A 255 -5.32 23.43 7.08
N ASP A 256 -4.94 24.68 7.24
CA ASP A 256 -4.82 25.37 8.52
C ASP A 256 -5.89 26.48 8.54
N GLY A 257 -7.06 26.14 9.09
CA GLY A 257 -8.26 26.96 8.94
C GLY A 257 -8.77 26.97 7.49
N GLU A 258 -8.91 28.15 6.89
CA GLU A 258 -9.34 28.33 5.50
C GLU A 258 -8.18 28.25 4.48
N GLN A 259 -6.94 28.33 4.95
CA GLN A 259 -5.76 28.34 4.09
C GLN A 259 -5.19 26.94 3.86
N LEU A 260 -4.56 26.74 2.69
CA LEU A 260 -3.78 25.53 2.44
C LEU A 260 -2.59 25.47 3.40
N ARG A 261 -2.33 24.27 3.95
CA ARG A 261 -1.15 24.02 4.77
C ARG A 261 0.12 24.18 3.94
N THR A 262 1.14 24.76 4.56
CA THR A 262 2.48 24.90 3.97
C THR A 262 3.42 23.81 4.48
N TYR A 263 4.42 23.44 3.67
CA TYR A 263 5.36 22.37 3.94
C TYR A 263 6.78 22.80 3.64
N ASP A 264 7.76 22.18 4.31
CA ASP A 264 9.18 22.39 4.00
C ASP A 264 9.52 21.85 2.60
N TYR A 265 8.91 20.73 2.20
CA TYR A 265 9.10 20.10 0.90
C TYR A 265 7.75 19.68 0.30
N VAL A 266 7.55 20.00 -0.97
CA VAL A 266 6.40 19.53 -1.75
C VAL A 266 6.92 18.83 -3.00
N VAL A 267 6.45 17.62 -3.25
CA VAL A 267 6.80 16.81 -4.41
C VAL A 267 5.53 16.30 -5.07
N ALA A 268 5.52 16.20 -6.39
CA ALA A 268 4.38 15.65 -7.10
C ALA A 268 4.78 15.08 -8.47
N ASN A 269 4.16 13.98 -8.84
CA ASN A 269 4.12 13.48 -10.20
C ASN A 269 2.65 13.27 -10.60
N PRO A 270 1.92 14.35 -10.95
CA PRO A 270 0.51 14.27 -11.26
C PRO A 270 0.29 13.48 -12.55
N PRO A 271 -0.90 12.82 -12.72
CA PRO A 271 -1.21 12.08 -13.92
C PRO A 271 -1.23 12.99 -15.17
N PHE A 272 -0.55 12.55 -16.21
CA PHE A 272 -0.52 13.27 -17.49
C PHE A 272 -1.81 13.03 -18.25
N SER A 273 -2.33 14.09 -18.89
CA SER A 273 -3.49 13.98 -19.79
C SER A 273 -4.80 13.51 -19.14
N ASP A 274 -5.01 13.78 -17.87
CA ASP A 274 -6.33 13.57 -17.26
C ASP A 274 -7.33 14.57 -17.86
N LYS A 275 -8.26 14.07 -18.68
CA LYS A 275 -9.30 14.88 -19.32
C LYS A 275 -10.34 15.42 -18.33
N ALA A 276 -10.42 14.82 -17.14
CA ALA A 276 -11.38 15.17 -16.10
C ALA A 276 -10.73 15.92 -14.92
N TRP A 277 -9.54 16.51 -15.11
CA TRP A 277 -8.82 17.21 -14.06
C TRP A 277 -9.61 18.34 -13.40
N SER A 278 -10.47 19.01 -14.15
CA SER A 278 -11.30 20.13 -13.67
C SER A 278 -12.60 19.69 -13.01
N THR A 279 -12.90 18.38 -12.92
CA THR A 279 -14.14 17.90 -12.30
C THR A 279 -14.16 18.28 -10.81
N GLY A 280 -15.19 19.04 -10.43
CA GLY A 280 -15.38 19.56 -9.08
C GLY A 280 -14.65 20.87 -8.79
N LEU A 281 -13.91 21.43 -9.75
CA LEU A 281 -13.37 22.77 -9.67
C LEU A 281 -14.42 23.81 -10.06
N THR A 282 -14.41 24.93 -9.34
CA THR A 282 -15.15 26.13 -9.71
C THR A 282 -14.12 27.26 -9.91
N PRO A 283 -13.51 27.40 -11.12
CA PRO A 283 -12.38 28.30 -11.34
C PRO A 283 -12.63 29.77 -10.98
N ALA A 284 -13.90 30.17 -10.94
CA ALA A 284 -14.27 31.53 -10.54
C ALA A 284 -14.17 31.80 -9.03
N THR A 285 -14.04 30.74 -8.22
CA THR A 285 -13.97 30.81 -6.75
C THR A 285 -12.71 30.14 -6.19
N ASP A 286 -11.83 29.66 -7.08
CA ASP A 286 -10.52 29.12 -6.68
C ASP A 286 -9.62 30.31 -6.27
N PRO A 287 -9.07 30.33 -5.03
CA PRO A 287 -8.29 31.44 -4.50
C PRO A 287 -6.95 31.66 -5.19
#